data_e3a4c871dd9e0f2bafffa30fe93d2ef7
#
_entry.id   e3a4c871dd9e0f2bafffa30fe93d2ef7
#
_cell.length_a   1.000
_cell.length_b   1.000
_cell.length_c   1.000
_cell.angle_alpha   90.00
_cell.angle_beta   90.00
_cell.angle_gamma   90.00
#
_symmetry.space_group_name_H-M   'P 1'
#
loop_
_entity.id
_entity.type
_entity.pdbx_description
1 polymer ?
#
loop_
_entity_poly.entity_id
_entity_poly.type
_entity_poly.pdbx_seq_one_letter_code
_entity_poly.pdbx_strand_id
1 'polypeptide(L)'
;MTERSIFLEALDIPDPARRARYLDAICGDDAAQRERVDKLLAAHEAAGGILDRPAADEVPTGMYRPITETPGTLIGPYKLLQQIGEGGFGVVYMAEQQAPVRRMVALKIIKPGMDTRQVIARFEAERQALAVMDHPNIAKVLDAGATESGRPYFVMELVKGVPITEFCDQNHMPAAERLKLFVTVCHAIQHAHQKGVIHRDIKPTNVLVTLHDGVPVPKVIDFGVAKATVLRLTEKTLFTAYGQMVGTPAYMSPEQAEMSGLDIDTRSDIYSLGVLLYELLTGTTPIDSKRLRTAGYAEIQRLIREAEAPRPSTRLSSLGGEATVLAGNRGTDPRRLAQLLAGDLDWIA
;
A
#
# COMPACT_ATOMS: atom_id res chain seq x y z
N MET A 1 23.65 38.96 21.28
CA MET A 1 22.58 37.94 21.16
C MET A 1 22.51 37.50 19.70
N THR A 2 22.07 36.28 19.43
CA THR A 2 21.84 35.81 18.05
C THR A 2 20.54 36.37 17.50
N GLU A 3 20.43 36.59 16.20
CA GLU A 3 19.18 37.03 15.54
C GLU A 3 17.95 36.18 15.90
N ARG A 4 18.17 34.86 16.01
CA ARG A 4 17.11 33.90 16.41
C ARG A 4 16.61 34.14 17.84
N SER A 5 17.53 34.47 18.78
CA SER A 5 17.14 34.73 20.17
C SER A 5 16.34 36.03 20.26
N ILE A 6 16.76 37.08 19.57
CA ILE A 6 16.08 38.40 19.53
C ILE A 6 14.67 38.24 18.90
N PHE A 7 14.57 37.47 17.82
CA PHE A 7 13.30 37.19 17.16
C PHE A 7 12.30 36.46 18.09
N LEU A 8 12.75 35.42 18.78
CA LEU A 8 11.89 34.65 19.71
C LEU A 8 11.40 35.49 20.88
N GLU A 9 12.28 36.30 21.49
CA GLU A 9 11.90 37.20 22.58
C GLU A 9 10.98 38.33 22.12
N ALA A 10 11.16 38.81 20.90
CA ALA A 10 10.29 39.84 20.31
C ALA A 10 8.86 39.31 20.00
N LEU A 11 8.69 38.00 19.70
CA LEU A 11 7.41 37.37 19.49
C LEU A 11 6.57 37.30 20.79
N ASP A 12 7.22 37.13 21.95
CA ASP A 12 6.55 37.09 23.25
C ASP A 12 6.04 38.47 23.71
N ILE A 13 6.33 39.56 22.96
CA ILE A 13 5.85 40.93 23.26
C ILE A 13 4.66 41.27 22.36
N PRO A 14 3.37 41.14 22.84
CA PRO A 14 2.19 41.37 22.01
C PRO A 14 1.99 42.85 21.60
N ASP A 15 2.41 43.78 22.44
CA ASP A 15 2.27 45.22 22.16
C ASP A 15 3.33 45.70 21.17
N PRO A 16 2.95 46.18 19.97
CA PRO A 16 3.88 46.63 18.94
C PRO A 16 4.81 47.75 19.40
N ALA A 17 4.34 48.69 20.25
CA ALA A 17 5.13 49.81 20.75
C ALA A 17 6.19 49.34 21.77
N ARG A 18 5.89 48.36 22.57
CA ARG A 18 6.85 47.72 23.49
C ARG A 18 7.88 46.88 22.74
N ARG A 19 7.42 46.14 21.71
CA ARG A 19 8.28 45.32 20.85
C ARG A 19 9.28 46.19 20.10
N ALA A 20 8.85 47.34 19.55
CA ALA A 20 9.74 48.26 18.86
C ALA A 20 10.84 48.80 19.81
N ARG A 21 10.48 49.23 21.02
CA ARG A 21 11.46 49.68 22.05
C ARG A 21 12.44 48.59 22.47
N TYR A 22 11.95 47.35 22.61
CA TYR A 22 12.82 46.21 22.91
C TYR A 22 13.85 45.99 21.79
N LEU A 23 13.41 46.01 20.55
CA LEU A 23 14.30 45.82 19.39
C LEU A 23 15.30 46.98 19.25
N ASP A 24 14.87 48.21 19.51
CA ASP A 24 15.77 49.37 19.53
C ASP A 24 16.87 49.26 20.62
N ALA A 25 16.50 48.78 21.80
CA ALA A 25 17.42 48.57 22.90
C ALA A 25 18.42 47.45 22.65
N ILE A 26 18.01 46.35 22.00
CA ILE A 26 18.85 45.16 21.80
C ILE A 26 19.70 45.25 20.54
N CYS A 27 19.18 45.82 19.43
CA CYS A 27 19.93 45.96 18.20
C CYS A 27 20.85 47.19 18.21
N GLY A 28 20.56 48.22 19.04
CA GLY A 28 21.36 49.43 19.14
C GLY A 28 21.66 50.05 17.76
N ASP A 29 22.94 50.27 17.48
CA ASP A 29 23.40 50.88 16.21
C ASP A 29 23.53 49.85 15.06
N ASP A 30 23.24 48.53 15.28
CA ASP A 30 23.29 47.51 14.22
C ASP A 30 22.00 47.51 13.40
N ALA A 31 21.90 48.48 12.48
CA ALA A 31 20.76 48.61 11.57
C ALA A 31 20.55 47.36 10.69
N ALA A 32 21.62 46.63 10.33
CA ALA A 32 21.53 45.45 9.50
C ALA A 32 20.90 44.25 10.28
N GLN A 33 21.25 44.10 11.56
CA GLN A 33 20.64 43.10 12.43
C GLN A 33 19.16 43.43 12.68
N ARG A 34 18.83 44.70 12.89
CA ARG A 34 17.46 45.17 13.05
C ARG A 34 16.59 44.83 11.84
N GLU A 35 17.03 45.17 10.63
CA GLU A 35 16.31 44.89 9.40
C GLU A 35 16.05 43.40 9.18
N ARG A 36 17.01 42.53 9.53
CA ARG A 36 16.84 41.07 9.42
C ARG A 36 15.77 40.52 10.39
N VAL A 37 15.77 41.03 11.65
CA VAL A 37 14.78 40.63 12.64
C VAL A 37 13.38 41.15 12.27
N ASP A 38 13.27 42.39 11.77
CA ASP A 38 11.98 42.92 11.30
C ASP A 38 11.42 42.14 10.11
N LYS A 39 12.27 41.70 9.16
CA LYS A 39 11.84 40.80 8.07
C LYS A 39 11.34 39.44 8.58
N LEU A 40 11.96 38.86 9.63
CA LEU A 40 11.51 37.61 10.24
C LEU A 40 10.15 37.78 10.94
N LEU A 41 9.97 38.91 11.66
CA LEU A 41 8.67 39.22 12.30
C LEU A 41 7.56 39.44 11.27
N ALA A 42 7.81 40.20 10.21
CA ALA A 42 6.85 40.42 9.13
C ALA A 42 6.50 39.09 8.41
N ALA A 43 7.46 38.22 8.17
CA ALA A 43 7.23 36.90 7.60
C ALA A 43 6.40 35.99 8.55
N HIS A 44 6.65 36.09 9.84
CA HIS A 44 5.89 35.34 10.85
C HIS A 44 4.44 35.86 10.95
N GLU A 45 4.22 37.17 10.97
CA GLU A 45 2.89 37.78 10.98
C GLU A 45 2.10 37.47 9.69
N ALA A 46 2.77 37.43 8.55
CA ALA A 46 2.18 37.00 7.29
C ALA A 46 1.83 35.49 7.28
N ALA A 47 2.63 34.66 7.96
CA ALA A 47 2.37 33.22 8.10
C ALA A 47 1.34 32.89 9.20
N GLY A 48 1.28 33.68 10.29
CA GLY A 48 0.37 33.46 11.44
C GLY A 48 -1.11 33.59 11.10
N GLY A 49 -1.45 34.25 10.00
CA GLY A 49 -2.84 34.35 9.54
C GLY A 49 -3.44 33.05 9.00
N ILE A 50 -2.65 31.97 8.80
CA ILE A 50 -3.13 30.68 8.30
C ILE A 50 -3.48 29.72 9.44
N LEU A 51 -2.84 29.85 10.62
CA LEU A 51 -3.05 28.95 11.75
C LEU A 51 -4.06 29.48 12.79
N ASP A 52 -4.28 30.80 12.87
CA ASP A 52 -5.16 31.44 13.84
C ASP A 52 -6.58 31.72 13.34
N ARG A 53 -6.89 31.39 12.10
CA ARG A 53 -8.28 31.36 11.64
C ARG A 53 -8.91 30.04 12.03
N PRO A 54 -9.98 30.02 12.85
CA PRO A 54 -10.74 28.80 13.01
C PRO A 54 -11.17 28.33 11.62
N ALA A 55 -10.98 27.05 11.33
CA ALA A 55 -11.32 26.41 10.05
C ALA A 55 -12.85 26.38 9.78
N ALA A 56 -13.59 27.40 10.20
CA ALA A 56 -15.03 27.44 10.19
C ALA A 56 -15.64 28.29 9.07
N ASP A 57 -14.87 29.13 8.36
CA ASP A 57 -15.45 29.89 7.25
C ASP A 57 -14.53 29.84 6.01
N GLU A 58 -15.01 29.08 5.00
CA GLU A 58 -14.66 29.19 3.58
C GLU A 58 -13.24 28.78 3.12
N VAL A 59 -12.74 27.63 3.56
CA VAL A 59 -12.16 26.74 2.57
C VAL A 59 -13.22 25.66 2.33
N PRO A 60 -13.76 25.49 1.12
CA PRO A 60 -14.49 24.27 0.82
C PRO A 60 -13.46 23.17 1.13
N THR A 61 -13.68 22.40 2.20
CA THR A 61 -13.07 21.09 2.36
C THR A 61 -13.23 20.46 1.01
N GLY A 62 -12.10 20.32 0.28
CA GLY A 62 -12.15 19.95 -1.14
C GLY A 62 -13.14 18.83 -1.23
N MET A 63 -14.27 19.11 -1.89
CA MET A 63 -15.36 18.17 -1.98
C MET A 63 -14.70 16.84 -2.29
N TYR A 64 -14.83 15.88 -1.36
CA TYR A 64 -14.58 14.48 -1.69
C TYR A 64 -15.45 14.23 -2.92
N ARG A 65 -14.86 14.40 -4.11
CA ARG A 65 -15.51 14.03 -5.36
C ARG A 65 -15.44 12.52 -5.39
N PRO A 66 -16.55 11.83 -5.11
CA PRO A 66 -16.57 10.38 -5.24
C PRO A 66 -16.04 10.04 -6.62
N ILE A 67 -15.48 8.85 -6.79
CA ILE A 67 -15.10 8.36 -8.12
C ILE A 67 -16.36 8.44 -8.97
N THR A 68 -16.37 9.36 -9.93
CA THR A 68 -17.52 9.65 -10.79
C THR A 68 -17.55 8.74 -12.00
N GLU A 69 -16.46 8.00 -12.22
CA GLU A 69 -16.36 7.03 -13.29
C GLU A 69 -17.22 5.82 -12.96
N THR A 70 -18.26 5.64 -13.75
CA THR A 70 -19.20 4.52 -13.66
C THR A 70 -19.07 3.61 -14.89
N PRO A 71 -19.58 2.39 -14.83
CA PRO A 71 -19.71 1.56 -16.03
C PRO A 71 -20.35 2.34 -17.18
N GLY A 72 -19.73 2.23 -18.37
CA GLY A 72 -20.11 3.00 -19.56
C GLY A 72 -19.25 4.24 -19.82
N THR A 73 -18.53 4.78 -18.83
CA THR A 73 -17.64 5.93 -19.01
C THR A 73 -16.49 5.59 -19.95
N LEU A 74 -16.13 6.54 -20.82
CA LEU A 74 -14.95 6.49 -21.67
C LEU A 74 -13.78 7.23 -21.00
N ILE A 75 -12.62 6.57 -20.93
CA ILE A 75 -11.36 7.17 -20.49
C ILE A 75 -10.35 6.96 -21.61
N GLY A 76 -10.12 7.99 -22.42
CA GLY A 76 -9.35 7.83 -23.65
C GLY A 76 -9.94 6.72 -24.54
N PRO A 77 -9.14 5.73 -24.98
CA PRO A 77 -9.64 4.62 -25.80
C PRO A 77 -10.31 3.49 -24.99
N TYR A 78 -10.51 3.65 -23.66
CA TYR A 78 -10.98 2.61 -22.77
C TYR A 78 -12.43 2.86 -22.35
N LYS A 79 -13.33 1.92 -22.63
CA LYS A 79 -14.71 1.91 -22.14
C LYS A 79 -14.81 1.08 -20.87
N LEU A 80 -15.16 1.69 -19.74
CA LEU A 80 -15.39 0.99 -18.49
C LEU A 80 -16.63 0.08 -18.60
N LEU A 81 -16.53 -1.18 -18.20
CA LEU A 81 -17.63 -2.14 -18.29
C LEU A 81 -18.18 -2.52 -16.92
N GLN A 82 -17.32 -2.94 -16.03
CA GLN A 82 -17.69 -3.44 -14.69
C GLN A 82 -16.59 -3.15 -13.69
N GLN A 83 -16.96 -2.73 -12.50
CA GLN A 83 -16.03 -2.68 -11.37
C GLN A 83 -15.72 -4.12 -10.94
N ILE A 84 -14.42 -4.46 -10.90
CA ILE A 84 -13.93 -5.79 -10.53
C ILE A 84 -13.15 -5.79 -9.21
N GLY A 85 -12.82 -4.62 -8.69
CA GLY A 85 -12.17 -4.48 -7.40
C GLY A 85 -12.19 -3.06 -6.89
N GLU A 86 -12.14 -2.93 -5.56
CA GLU A 86 -11.96 -1.66 -4.87
C GLU A 86 -11.02 -1.86 -3.69
N GLY A 87 -10.05 -0.97 -3.56
CA GLY A 87 -9.09 -0.98 -2.46
C GLY A 87 -8.86 0.42 -1.90
N GLY A 88 -7.99 0.53 -0.92
CA GLY A 88 -7.67 1.80 -0.29
C GLY A 88 -7.08 2.84 -1.25
N PHE A 89 -6.40 2.40 -2.30
CA PHE A 89 -5.66 3.26 -3.22
C PHE A 89 -6.39 3.52 -4.55
N GLY A 90 -7.44 2.77 -4.86
CA GLY A 90 -8.11 2.94 -6.14
C GLY A 90 -9.25 1.97 -6.36
N VAL A 91 -9.91 2.15 -7.51
CA VAL A 91 -10.95 1.26 -8.02
C VAL A 91 -10.46 0.64 -9.33
N VAL A 92 -10.68 -0.66 -9.47
CA VAL A 92 -10.29 -1.43 -10.66
C VAL A 92 -11.53 -1.79 -11.45
N TYR A 93 -11.51 -1.45 -12.73
CA TYR A 93 -12.56 -1.79 -13.69
C TYR A 93 -12.06 -2.79 -14.70
N MET A 94 -12.92 -3.70 -15.09
CA MET A 94 -12.83 -4.36 -16.38
C MET A 94 -13.21 -3.34 -17.44
N ALA A 95 -12.36 -3.15 -18.44
CA ALA A 95 -12.59 -2.19 -19.51
C ALA A 95 -12.29 -2.80 -20.87
N GLU A 96 -12.95 -2.28 -21.92
CA GLU A 96 -12.67 -2.60 -23.32
C GLU A 96 -11.79 -1.50 -23.93
N GLN A 97 -10.58 -1.85 -24.31
CA GLN A 97 -9.78 -1.00 -25.19
C GLN A 97 -10.38 -1.03 -26.58
N GLN A 98 -10.74 0.14 -27.14
CA GLN A 98 -11.40 0.25 -28.46
C GLN A 98 -10.42 0.48 -29.59
N ALA A 99 -9.30 1.14 -29.32
CA ALA A 99 -8.26 1.46 -30.29
C ALA A 99 -6.86 1.33 -29.61
N PRO A 100 -5.78 1.05 -30.39
CA PRO A 100 -5.75 0.66 -31.79
C PRO A 100 -6.25 -0.77 -32.05
N VAL A 101 -6.27 -1.62 -31.02
CA VAL A 101 -6.72 -3.02 -31.10
C VAL A 101 -7.77 -3.27 -30.00
N ARG A 102 -8.88 -3.90 -30.38
CA ARG A 102 -9.92 -4.26 -29.39
C ARG A 102 -9.45 -5.40 -28.49
N ARG A 103 -9.43 -5.15 -27.17
CA ARG A 103 -9.11 -6.16 -26.16
C ARG A 103 -9.70 -5.78 -24.81
N MET A 104 -9.87 -6.80 -23.97
CA MET A 104 -10.27 -6.59 -22.57
C MET A 104 -9.03 -6.31 -21.72
N VAL A 105 -9.14 -5.33 -20.82
CA VAL A 105 -8.06 -4.88 -19.93
C VAL A 105 -8.59 -4.66 -18.53
N ALA A 106 -7.70 -4.64 -17.52
CA ALA A 106 -7.99 -4.12 -16.20
C ALA A 106 -7.52 -2.65 -16.15
N LEU A 107 -8.41 -1.73 -15.76
CA LEU A 107 -8.11 -0.31 -15.63
C LEU A 107 -8.28 0.11 -14.17
N LYS A 108 -7.19 0.50 -13.53
CA LYS A 108 -7.15 0.95 -12.13
C LYS A 108 -7.08 2.46 -12.07
N ILE A 109 -8.09 3.10 -11.45
CA ILE A 109 -8.14 4.55 -11.22
C ILE A 109 -7.75 4.82 -9.78
N ILE A 110 -6.81 5.73 -9.56
CA ILE A 110 -6.35 6.14 -8.23
C ILE A 110 -7.40 7.03 -7.56
N LYS A 111 -7.66 6.82 -6.27
CA LYS A 111 -8.64 7.60 -5.49
C LYS A 111 -8.21 9.06 -5.33
N PRO A 112 -9.16 10.01 -5.25
CA PRO A 112 -8.88 11.42 -4.98
C PRO A 112 -8.13 11.61 -3.65
N GLY A 113 -7.32 12.68 -3.57
CA GLY A 113 -6.47 12.96 -2.40
C GLY A 113 -5.08 12.31 -2.46
N MET A 114 -4.85 11.44 -3.47
CA MET A 114 -3.56 10.86 -3.81
C MET A 114 -3.02 11.41 -5.14
N ASP A 115 -3.47 12.60 -5.55
CA ASP A 115 -3.22 13.26 -6.84
C ASP A 115 -2.29 14.48 -6.71
N THR A 116 -1.46 14.55 -5.66
CA THR A 116 -0.48 15.62 -5.50
C THR A 116 0.60 15.54 -6.59
N ARG A 117 1.22 16.70 -6.94
CA ARG A 117 2.31 16.74 -7.95
C ARG A 117 3.44 15.75 -7.67
N GLN A 118 3.76 15.51 -6.39
CA GLN A 118 4.77 14.53 -5.99
C GLN A 118 4.31 13.08 -6.25
N VAL A 119 3.04 12.78 -6.04
CA VAL A 119 2.44 11.47 -6.34
C VAL A 119 2.46 11.22 -7.84
N ILE A 120 2.08 12.21 -8.65
CA ILE A 120 2.07 12.11 -10.12
C ILE A 120 3.49 11.90 -10.65
N ALA A 121 4.49 12.65 -10.17
CA ALA A 121 5.88 12.49 -10.62
C ALA A 121 6.45 11.10 -10.30
N ARG A 122 6.13 10.55 -9.12
CA ARG A 122 6.53 9.16 -8.76
C ARG A 122 5.77 8.12 -9.56
N PHE A 123 4.47 8.35 -9.78
CA PHE A 123 3.65 7.54 -10.66
C PHE A 123 4.28 7.38 -12.05
N GLU A 124 4.80 8.46 -12.63
CA GLU A 124 5.49 8.43 -13.93
C GLU A 124 6.81 7.65 -13.88
N ALA A 125 7.61 7.81 -12.82
CA ALA A 125 8.84 7.06 -12.63
C ALA A 125 8.59 5.55 -12.44
N GLU A 126 7.58 5.18 -11.64
CA GLU A 126 7.21 3.78 -11.41
C GLU A 126 6.55 3.16 -12.66
N ARG A 127 5.79 3.94 -13.43
CA ARG A 127 5.27 3.51 -14.73
C ARG A 127 6.37 2.99 -15.63
N GLN A 128 7.49 3.73 -15.72
CA GLN A 128 8.62 3.33 -16.53
C GLN A 128 9.24 2.02 -16.06
N ALA A 129 9.39 1.84 -14.74
CA ALA A 129 9.91 0.61 -14.14
C ALA A 129 8.98 -0.59 -14.38
N LEU A 130 7.66 -0.39 -14.28
CA LEU A 130 6.66 -1.43 -14.55
C LEU A 130 6.59 -1.81 -16.03
N ALA A 131 6.77 -0.84 -16.94
CA ALA A 131 6.76 -1.09 -18.39
C ALA A 131 7.93 -1.98 -18.85
N VAL A 132 9.03 -2.01 -18.11
CA VAL A 132 10.23 -2.84 -18.39
C VAL A 132 10.08 -4.27 -17.88
N MET A 133 9.06 -4.55 -17.04
CA MET A 133 8.84 -5.89 -16.52
C MET A 133 8.17 -6.78 -17.57
N ASP A 134 8.92 -7.78 -18.07
CA ASP A 134 8.39 -8.82 -18.95
C ASP A 134 8.68 -10.19 -18.33
N HIS A 135 7.65 -10.75 -17.70
CA HIS A 135 7.72 -12.07 -17.06
C HIS A 135 6.37 -12.79 -17.22
N PRO A 136 6.31 -14.07 -17.55
CA PRO A 136 5.05 -14.79 -17.80
C PRO A 136 4.11 -14.81 -16.60
N ASN A 137 4.65 -14.74 -15.38
CA ASN A 137 3.90 -14.80 -14.14
C ASN A 137 3.66 -13.41 -13.49
N ILE A 138 3.88 -12.32 -14.24
CA ILE A 138 3.54 -10.95 -13.85
C ILE A 138 2.52 -10.41 -14.86
N ALA A 139 1.45 -9.78 -14.39
CA ALA A 139 0.50 -9.09 -15.25
C ALA A 139 1.16 -7.86 -15.89
N LYS A 140 1.12 -7.78 -17.22
CA LYS A 140 1.75 -6.68 -17.97
C LYS A 140 1.03 -5.36 -17.73
N VAL A 141 1.77 -4.30 -17.50
CA VAL A 141 1.26 -2.93 -17.62
C VAL A 141 1.26 -2.56 -19.09
N LEU A 142 0.11 -2.19 -19.61
CA LEU A 142 -0.13 -1.95 -21.04
C LEU A 142 -0.12 -0.48 -21.39
N ASP A 143 -0.57 0.36 -20.44
CA ASP A 143 -0.69 1.81 -20.63
C ASP A 143 -0.88 2.50 -19.28
N ALA A 144 -0.70 3.82 -19.25
CA ALA A 144 -1.03 4.66 -18.10
C ALA A 144 -1.32 6.09 -18.55
N GLY A 145 -2.20 6.79 -17.86
CA GLY A 145 -2.59 8.15 -18.19
C GLY A 145 -3.29 8.85 -17.04
N ALA A 146 -3.95 9.96 -17.38
CA ALA A 146 -4.82 10.70 -16.46
C ALA A 146 -6.22 10.82 -17.04
N THR A 147 -7.25 10.75 -16.19
CA THR A 147 -8.63 11.02 -16.57
C THR A 147 -8.82 12.52 -16.87
N GLU A 148 -9.95 12.91 -17.45
CA GLU A 148 -10.28 14.33 -17.67
C GLU A 148 -10.29 15.15 -16.36
N SER A 149 -10.59 14.49 -15.24
CA SER A 149 -10.50 15.08 -13.89
C SER A 149 -9.08 15.12 -13.30
N GLY A 150 -8.04 14.70 -14.08
CA GLY A 150 -6.63 14.69 -13.69
C GLY A 150 -6.23 13.50 -12.82
N ARG A 151 -7.09 12.50 -12.61
CA ARG A 151 -6.78 11.31 -11.80
C ARG A 151 -5.90 10.34 -12.57
N PRO A 152 -4.78 9.87 -11.99
CA PRO A 152 -3.94 8.86 -12.60
C PRO A 152 -4.69 7.53 -12.75
N TYR A 153 -4.46 6.84 -13.86
CA TYR A 153 -4.92 5.47 -14.07
C TYR A 153 -3.83 4.59 -14.69
N PHE A 154 -3.91 3.30 -14.40
CA PHE A 154 -3.12 2.26 -15.05
C PHE A 154 -4.00 1.32 -15.84
N VAL A 155 -3.51 0.88 -16.98
CA VAL A 155 -4.12 -0.17 -17.80
C VAL A 155 -3.22 -1.39 -17.76
N MET A 156 -3.79 -2.51 -17.36
CA MET A 156 -3.07 -3.77 -17.14
C MET A 156 -3.72 -4.91 -17.89
N GLU A 157 -2.98 -5.99 -18.07
CA GLU A 157 -3.51 -7.27 -18.49
C GLU A 157 -4.68 -7.69 -17.58
N LEU A 158 -5.83 -8.02 -18.16
CA LEU A 158 -6.96 -8.58 -17.43
C LEU A 158 -6.69 -10.06 -17.17
N VAL A 159 -6.33 -10.40 -15.94
CA VAL A 159 -6.11 -11.77 -15.51
C VAL A 159 -7.42 -12.35 -15.03
N LYS A 160 -8.00 -13.31 -15.78
CA LYS A 160 -9.18 -14.06 -15.39
C LYS A 160 -8.75 -15.27 -14.57
N GLY A 161 -8.54 -15.09 -13.28
CA GLY A 161 -8.05 -16.13 -12.38
C GLY A 161 -8.74 -16.08 -11.02
N VAL A 162 -8.42 -17.07 -10.20
CA VAL A 162 -8.88 -17.23 -8.82
C VAL A 162 -7.70 -16.97 -7.88
N PRO A 163 -7.88 -16.32 -6.71
CA PRO A 163 -6.82 -16.17 -5.72
C PRO A 163 -6.13 -17.49 -5.40
N ILE A 164 -4.80 -17.47 -5.28
CA ILE A 164 -3.97 -18.69 -5.19
C ILE A 164 -4.41 -19.62 -4.05
N THR A 165 -4.77 -19.09 -2.87
CA THR A 165 -5.23 -19.90 -1.73
C THR A 165 -6.57 -20.57 -2.03
N GLU A 166 -7.49 -19.82 -2.61
CA GLU A 166 -8.82 -20.30 -3.00
C GLU A 166 -8.72 -21.35 -4.11
N PHE A 167 -7.90 -21.09 -5.14
CA PHE A 167 -7.65 -22.06 -6.22
C PHE A 167 -7.11 -23.39 -5.67
N CYS A 168 -6.11 -23.31 -4.78
CA CYS A 168 -5.51 -24.49 -4.18
C CYS A 168 -6.52 -25.29 -3.32
N ASP A 169 -7.40 -24.60 -2.59
CA ASP A 169 -8.38 -25.25 -1.73
C ASP A 169 -9.53 -25.86 -2.54
N GLN A 170 -10.05 -25.16 -3.56
CA GLN A 170 -11.10 -25.69 -4.46
C GLN A 170 -10.66 -26.94 -5.22
N ASN A 171 -9.37 -27.05 -5.55
CA ASN A 171 -8.80 -28.18 -6.27
C ASN A 171 -8.16 -29.23 -5.35
N HIS A 172 -8.31 -29.12 -4.03
CA HIS A 172 -7.72 -30.01 -3.02
C HIS A 172 -6.23 -30.28 -3.28
N MET A 173 -5.48 -29.24 -3.68
CA MET A 173 -4.08 -29.37 -4.10
C MET A 173 -3.19 -29.85 -2.95
N PRO A 174 -2.41 -30.92 -3.13
CA PRO A 174 -1.40 -31.34 -2.16
C PRO A 174 -0.37 -30.25 -1.87
N ALA A 175 0.23 -30.27 -0.67
CA ALA A 175 1.23 -29.27 -0.27
C ALA A 175 2.39 -29.16 -1.27
N ALA A 176 2.85 -30.25 -1.85
CA ALA A 176 3.92 -30.24 -2.88
C ALA A 176 3.53 -29.45 -4.13
N GLU A 177 2.27 -29.54 -4.58
CA GLU A 177 1.81 -28.77 -5.74
C GLU A 177 1.62 -27.28 -5.39
N ARG A 178 1.13 -26.97 -4.16
CA ARG A 178 1.06 -25.59 -3.65
C ARG A 178 2.46 -24.96 -3.61
N LEU A 179 3.47 -25.70 -3.17
CA LEU A 179 4.85 -25.24 -3.16
C LEU A 179 5.38 -24.94 -4.57
N LYS A 180 5.05 -25.75 -5.58
CA LYS A 180 5.42 -25.47 -6.97
C LYS A 180 4.86 -24.16 -7.47
N LEU A 181 3.56 -23.89 -7.21
CA LEU A 181 2.96 -22.61 -7.54
C LEU A 181 3.64 -21.46 -6.78
N PHE A 182 3.88 -21.64 -5.48
CA PHE A 182 4.55 -20.63 -4.66
C PHE A 182 5.96 -20.31 -5.16
N VAL A 183 6.78 -21.30 -5.51
CA VAL A 183 8.12 -21.12 -6.09
C VAL A 183 8.03 -20.29 -7.38
N THR A 184 7.01 -20.53 -8.22
CA THR A 184 6.79 -19.74 -9.43
C THR A 184 6.48 -18.27 -9.10
N VAL A 185 5.72 -18.01 -8.03
CA VAL A 185 5.48 -16.65 -7.52
C VAL A 185 6.78 -16.02 -7.03
N CYS A 186 7.62 -16.76 -6.27
CA CYS A 186 8.92 -16.27 -5.81
C CYS A 186 9.82 -15.84 -6.99
N HIS A 187 9.87 -16.62 -8.08
CA HIS A 187 10.63 -16.24 -9.27
C HIS A 187 10.09 -14.96 -9.92
N ALA A 188 8.78 -14.76 -9.97
CA ALA A 188 8.17 -13.53 -10.47
C ALA A 188 8.57 -12.31 -9.61
N ILE A 189 8.50 -12.43 -8.29
CA ILE A 189 8.91 -11.36 -7.37
C ILE A 189 10.41 -11.10 -7.46
N GLN A 190 11.24 -12.15 -7.53
CA GLN A 190 12.68 -11.99 -7.72
C GLN A 190 13.01 -11.23 -9.01
N HIS A 191 12.30 -11.53 -10.12
CA HIS A 191 12.46 -10.78 -11.37
C HIS A 191 12.16 -9.30 -11.19
N ALA A 192 11.08 -8.95 -10.47
CA ALA A 192 10.75 -7.56 -10.15
C ALA A 192 11.85 -6.88 -9.31
N HIS A 193 12.34 -7.57 -8.26
CA HIS A 193 13.43 -7.07 -7.41
C HIS A 193 14.71 -6.80 -8.19
N GLN A 194 15.08 -7.65 -9.15
CA GLN A 194 16.22 -7.44 -10.05
C GLN A 194 16.07 -6.20 -10.94
N LYS A 195 14.85 -5.75 -11.19
CA LYS A 195 14.52 -4.51 -11.91
C LYS A 195 14.33 -3.30 -10.98
N GLY A 196 14.61 -3.47 -9.68
CA GLY A 196 14.44 -2.40 -8.68
C GLY A 196 12.98 -2.14 -8.29
N VAL A 197 12.05 -3.02 -8.64
CA VAL A 197 10.63 -2.88 -8.33
C VAL A 197 10.27 -3.75 -7.12
N ILE A 198 9.67 -3.14 -6.10
CA ILE A 198 9.17 -3.80 -4.89
C ILE A 198 7.64 -3.83 -4.97
N HIS A 199 7.03 -5.00 -4.69
CA HIS A 199 5.58 -5.19 -4.82
C HIS A 199 4.79 -4.49 -3.70
N ARG A 200 5.24 -4.58 -2.45
CA ARG A 200 4.66 -3.93 -1.24
C ARG A 200 3.25 -4.34 -0.84
N ASP A 201 2.58 -5.22 -1.56
CA ASP A 201 1.21 -5.68 -1.26
C ASP A 201 0.98 -7.13 -1.67
N ILE A 202 1.96 -8.02 -1.39
CA ILE A 202 1.81 -9.45 -1.68
C ILE A 202 0.78 -10.04 -0.72
N LYS A 203 -0.26 -10.65 -1.30
CA LYS A 203 -1.35 -11.32 -0.60
C LYS A 203 -2.09 -12.24 -1.59
N PRO A 204 -2.93 -13.20 -1.15
CA PRO A 204 -3.61 -14.13 -2.05
C PRO A 204 -4.40 -13.45 -3.17
N THR A 205 -5.11 -12.35 -2.88
CA THR A 205 -5.92 -11.64 -3.88
C THR A 205 -5.09 -10.95 -4.97
N ASN A 206 -3.79 -10.78 -4.76
CA ASN A 206 -2.86 -10.20 -5.72
C ASN A 206 -2.00 -11.27 -6.44
N VAL A 207 -2.29 -12.57 -6.19
CA VAL A 207 -1.70 -13.72 -6.89
C VAL A 207 -2.84 -14.56 -7.44
N LEU A 208 -3.18 -14.35 -8.70
CA LEU A 208 -4.28 -15.07 -9.36
C LEU A 208 -3.75 -16.29 -10.11
N VAL A 209 -4.45 -17.42 -10.01
CA VAL A 209 -4.14 -18.63 -10.77
C VAL A 209 -5.12 -18.77 -11.90
N THR A 210 -4.60 -18.92 -13.11
CA THR A 210 -5.34 -19.23 -14.33
C THR A 210 -4.98 -20.62 -14.81
N LEU A 211 -5.83 -21.22 -15.65
CA LEU A 211 -5.50 -22.46 -16.35
C LEU A 211 -5.03 -22.13 -17.76
N HIS A 212 -3.84 -22.58 -18.12
CA HIS A 212 -3.34 -22.52 -19.49
C HIS A 212 -3.14 -23.94 -20.00
N ASP A 213 -3.93 -24.36 -20.97
CA ASP A 213 -3.97 -25.74 -21.45
C ASP A 213 -4.15 -26.77 -20.32
N GLY A 214 -4.98 -26.45 -19.32
CA GLY A 214 -5.23 -27.29 -18.15
C GLY A 214 -4.14 -27.22 -17.07
N VAL A 215 -3.05 -26.48 -17.29
CA VAL A 215 -1.96 -26.31 -16.31
C VAL A 215 -2.20 -25.05 -15.49
N PRO A 216 -2.14 -25.11 -14.13
CA PRO A 216 -2.22 -23.94 -13.28
C PRO A 216 -1.03 -23.01 -13.46
N VAL A 217 -1.29 -21.74 -13.79
CA VAL A 217 -0.29 -20.70 -13.98
C VAL A 217 -0.60 -19.54 -13.04
N PRO A 218 0.22 -19.28 -12.01
CA PRO A 218 0.05 -18.13 -11.15
C PRO A 218 0.50 -16.85 -11.87
N LYS A 219 -0.25 -15.77 -11.67
CA LYS A 219 0.11 -14.42 -12.12
C LYS A 219 0.02 -13.43 -10.97
N VAL A 220 1.11 -12.72 -10.72
CA VAL A 220 1.16 -11.62 -9.77
C VAL A 220 0.56 -10.38 -10.43
N ILE A 221 -0.39 -9.76 -9.76
CA ILE A 221 -1.08 -8.56 -10.21
C ILE A 221 -0.87 -7.43 -9.20
N ASP A 222 -1.14 -6.19 -9.63
CA ASP A 222 -1.29 -5.03 -8.76
C ASP A 222 -0.05 -4.72 -7.90
N PHE A 223 1.11 -4.53 -8.54
CA PHE A 223 2.28 -3.97 -7.88
C PHE A 223 1.92 -2.65 -7.19
N GLY A 224 2.29 -2.51 -5.92
CA GLY A 224 1.84 -1.44 -5.01
C GLY A 224 2.36 -0.04 -5.34
N VAL A 225 2.29 0.35 -6.62
CA VAL A 225 2.71 1.65 -7.16
C VAL A 225 2.16 2.81 -6.34
N ALA A 226 0.86 2.75 -6.01
CA ALA A 226 0.22 3.77 -5.20
C ALA A 226 0.74 3.79 -3.73
N LYS A 227 1.17 2.66 -3.19
CA LYS A 227 1.73 2.59 -1.81
C LYS A 227 3.08 3.28 -1.70
N ALA A 228 3.94 3.18 -2.71
CA ALA A 228 5.24 3.84 -2.72
C ALA A 228 5.13 5.38 -2.68
N THR A 229 4.06 5.91 -3.30
CA THR A 229 3.80 7.34 -3.34
C THR A 229 3.19 7.87 -2.05
N VAL A 230 2.41 7.07 -1.33
CA VAL A 230 1.62 7.49 -0.15
C VAL A 230 2.39 7.33 1.16
N LEU A 231 3.28 6.36 1.31
CA LEU A 231 4.03 6.09 2.56
C LEU A 231 4.85 7.27 3.09
N ARG A 232 5.07 8.33 2.29
CA ARG A 232 5.71 9.59 2.72
C ARG A 232 4.73 10.75 2.93
N LEU A 233 3.42 10.53 2.78
CA LEU A 233 2.39 11.57 2.84
C LEU A 233 1.52 11.46 4.09
N THR A 234 2.07 11.58 5.28
CA THR A 234 1.39 11.73 6.58
C THR A 234 0.44 10.58 7.02
N GLU A 235 0.46 10.31 8.34
CA GLU A 235 -0.41 9.37 9.06
C GLU A 235 -1.91 9.53 8.73
N LYS A 236 -2.36 10.74 8.39
CA LYS A 236 -3.75 11.05 8.03
C LYS A 236 -4.24 10.39 6.74
N THR A 237 -3.35 10.08 5.79
CA THR A 237 -3.75 9.54 4.47
C THR A 237 -3.97 8.02 4.48
N LEU A 238 -3.44 7.32 5.49
CA LEU A 238 -3.59 5.87 5.64
C LEU A 238 -4.84 5.47 6.43
N PHE A 239 -5.48 6.44 7.08
CA PHE A 239 -6.79 6.28 7.69
C PHE A 239 -7.83 6.88 6.75
N THR A 240 -8.78 6.04 6.30
CA THR A 240 -10.01 6.57 5.70
C THR A 240 -10.74 7.42 6.72
N ALA A 241 -11.64 8.30 6.28
CA ALA A 241 -12.50 9.14 7.14
C ALA A 241 -13.29 8.34 8.20
N TYR A 242 -13.25 7.02 8.16
CA TYR A 242 -13.90 6.09 9.10
C TYR A 242 -12.93 5.35 10.04
N GLY A 243 -11.66 5.77 10.14
CA GLY A 243 -10.70 5.16 11.07
C GLY A 243 -10.30 3.71 10.73
N GLN A 244 -10.53 3.24 9.50
CA GLN A 244 -10.13 1.91 9.07
C GLN A 244 -8.76 1.95 8.39
N MET A 245 -7.88 1.05 8.81
CA MET A 245 -6.56 0.88 8.21
C MET A 245 -6.70 0.41 6.76
N VAL A 246 -6.05 1.14 5.83
CA VAL A 246 -6.07 0.80 4.40
C VAL A 246 -5.14 -0.38 4.15
N GLY A 247 -5.69 -1.56 3.84
CA GLY A 247 -4.93 -2.76 3.48
C GLY A 247 -5.36 -4.01 4.25
N THR A 248 -4.60 -5.09 4.05
CA THR A 248 -4.77 -6.36 4.77
C THR A 248 -3.61 -6.50 5.75
N PRO A 249 -3.75 -6.07 7.03
CA PRO A 249 -2.63 -5.98 7.97
C PRO A 249 -1.93 -7.31 8.23
N ALA A 250 -2.62 -8.45 8.00
CA ALA A 250 -2.04 -9.78 8.21
C ALA A 250 -0.82 -10.12 7.34
N TYR A 251 -0.61 -9.41 6.22
CA TYR A 251 0.53 -9.60 5.30
C TYR A 251 1.55 -8.46 5.37
N MET A 252 1.29 -7.45 6.21
CA MET A 252 2.14 -6.28 6.33
C MET A 252 3.39 -6.63 7.12
N SER A 253 4.55 -6.23 6.61
CA SER A 253 5.82 -6.41 7.31
C SER A 253 5.96 -5.44 8.49
N PRO A 254 6.83 -5.75 9.49
CA PRO A 254 7.07 -4.87 10.63
C PRO A 254 7.47 -3.44 10.23
N GLU A 255 8.37 -3.28 9.26
CA GLU A 255 8.81 -1.98 8.76
C GLU A 255 7.71 -1.21 8.01
N GLN A 256 6.78 -1.91 7.36
CA GLN A 256 5.58 -1.28 6.78
C GLN A 256 4.61 -0.82 7.87
N ALA A 257 4.48 -1.56 8.96
CA ALA A 257 3.61 -1.22 10.08
C ALA A 257 4.14 0.01 10.85
N GLU A 258 5.46 0.20 10.92
CA GLU A 258 6.08 1.36 11.58
C GLU A 258 5.90 2.68 10.83
N MET A 259 5.48 2.64 9.56
CA MET A 259 5.29 3.83 8.70
C MET A 259 6.53 4.76 8.63
N SER A 260 7.70 4.30 9.01
CA SER A 260 8.92 5.10 8.98
C SER A 260 9.32 5.55 7.57
N GLY A 261 8.77 4.89 6.54
CA GLY A 261 8.93 5.24 5.11
C GLY A 261 10.36 5.14 4.58
N LEU A 262 11.32 4.91 5.45
CA LEU A 262 12.76 4.98 5.15
C LEU A 262 13.36 3.61 4.83
N ASP A 263 12.76 2.50 5.31
CA ASP A 263 13.38 1.17 5.30
C ASP A 263 12.57 0.09 4.55
N ILE A 264 11.61 0.49 3.69
CA ILE A 264 10.84 -0.48 2.90
C ILE A 264 11.67 -0.88 1.69
N ASP A 265 12.23 -2.07 1.75
CA ASP A 265 13.01 -2.70 0.68
C ASP A 265 12.43 -4.07 0.27
N THR A 266 13.20 -4.87 -0.44
CA THR A 266 12.81 -6.20 -0.90
C THR A 266 12.46 -7.17 0.23
N ARG A 267 12.96 -6.94 1.46
CA ARG A 267 12.68 -7.77 2.65
C ARG A 267 11.20 -7.72 3.04
N SER A 268 10.53 -6.58 2.80
CA SER A 268 9.10 -6.45 3.04
C SER A 268 8.27 -7.42 2.17
N ASP A 269 8.67 -7.61 0.91
CA ASP A 269 8.03 -8.61 0.04
C ASP A 269 8.35 -10.03 0.49
N ILE A 270 9.59 -10.29 0.97
CA ILE A 270 9.98 -11.60 1.50
C ILE A 270 9.14 -11.97 2.72
N TYR A 271 8.90 -11.01 3.63
CA TYR A 271 8.01 -11.22 4.76
C TYR A 271 6.59 -11.59 4.31
N SER A 272 6.02 -10.82 3.37
CA SER A 272 4.68 -11.08 2.84
C SER A 272 4.58 -12.42 2.10
N LEU A 273 5.66 -12.85 1.41
CA LEU A 273 5.77 -14.20 0.82
C LEU A 273 5.79 -15.27 1.90
N GLY A 274 6.50 -15.07 3.02
CA GLY A 274 6.47 -15.99 4.17
C GLY A 274 5.06 -16.17 4.71
N VAL A 275 4.31 -15.06 4.90
CA VAL A 275 2.91 -15.12 5.33
C VAL A 275 2.03 -15.85 4.31
N LEU A 276 2.23 -15.62 3.01
CA LEU A 276 1.51 -16.30 1.94
C LEU A 276 1.79 -17.80 1.94
N LEU A 277 3.06 -18.20 2.11
CA LEU A 277 3.45 -19.60 2.23
C LEU A 277 2.79 -20.26 3.44
N TYR A 278 2.86 -19.58 4.59
CA TYR A 278 2.22 -20.04 5.82
C TYR A 278 0.73 -20.33 5.61
N GLU A 279 0.01 -19.41 4.98
CA GLU A 279 -1.42 -19.59 4.71
C GLU A 279 -1.68 -20.69 3.68
N LEU A 280 -0.90 -20.83 2.62
CA LEU A 280 -1.01 -21.94 1.66
C LEU A 280 -0.89 -23.29 2.35
N LEU A 281 -0.01 -23.40 3.35
CA LEU A 281 0.25 -24.63 4.08
C LEU A 281 -0.77 -24.90 5.20
N THR A 282 -1.09 -23.86 6.00
CA THR A 282 -1.90 -24.01 7.23
C THR A 282 -3.34 -23.52 7.08
N GLY A 283 -3.71 -22.86 5.99
CA GLY A 283 -5.04 -22.26 5.76
C GLY A 283 -5.33 -21.03 6.62
N THR A 284 -4.37 -20.57 7.42
CA THR A 284 -4.50 -19.39 8.28
C THR A 284 -3.25 -18.54 8.19
N THR A 285 -3.37 -17.25 8.49
CA THR A 285 -2.20 -16.38 8.64
C THR A 285 -1.49 -16.61 9.98
N PRO A 286 -0.17 -16.33 10.10
CA PRO A 286 0.58 -16.47 11.35
C PRO A 286 -0.07 -15.69 12.51
N ILE A 287 -0.44 -14.45 12.25
CA ILE A 287 -1.23 -13.61 13.16
C ILE A 287 -2.70 -13.73 12.77
N ASP A 288 -3.57 -14.00 13.74
CA ASP A 288 -5.00 -14.19 13.48
C ASP A 288 -5.63 -12.92 12.86
N SER A 289 -6.13 -13.06 11.64
CA SER A 289 -6.77 -11.98 10.89
C SER A 289 -8.02 -11.43 11.58
N LYS A 290 -8.74 -12.22 12.41
CA LYS A 290 -9.88 -11.75 13.20
C LYS A 290 -9.40 -10.81 14.30
N ARG A 291 -8.31 -11.16 14.99
CA ARG A 291 -7.71 -10.34 16.02
C ARG A 291 -7.21 -9.00 15.45
N LEU A 292 -6.57 -9.02 14.28
CA LEU A 292 -6.10 -7.80 13.62
C LEU A 292 -7.25 -6.88 13.18
N ARG A 293 -8.40 -7.43 12.76
CA ARG A 293 -9.55 -6.62 12.34
C ARG A 293 -10.27 -5.91 13.49
N THR A 294 -10.22 -6.46 14.68
CA THR A 294 -10.86 -5.89 15.88
C THR A 294 -9.93 -5.01 16.71
N ALA A 295 -8.63 -5.05 16.45
CA ALA A 295 -7.62 -4.29 17.17
C ALA A 295 -7.56 -2.82 16.69
N GLY A 296 -7.23 -1.92 17.61
CA GLY A 296 -6.86 -0.54 17.28
C GLY A 296 -5.48 -0.47 16.63
N TYR A 297 -5.17 0.65 15.98
CA TYR A 297 -3.94 0.84 15.20
C TYR A 297 -2.65 0.48 15.96
N ALA A 298 -2.47 1.05 17.15
CA ALA A 298 -1.29 0.79 17.96
C ALA A 298 -1.13 -0.69 18.35
N GLU A 299 -2.26 -1.39 18.57
CA GLU A 299 -2.26 -2.82 18.86
C GLU A 299 -1.94 -3.64 17.60
N ILE A 300 -2.40 -3.23 16.41
CA ILE A 300 -2.03 -3.86 15.14
C ILE A 300 -0.52 -3.76 14.93
N GLN A 301 0.06 -2.57 15.10
CA GLN A 301 1.50 -2.36 14.99
C GLN A 301 2.27 -3.24 15.98
N ARG A 302 1.83 -3.27 17.24
CA ARG A 302 2.44 -4.08 18.28
C ARG A 302 2.38 -5.57 17.92
N LEU A 303 1.23 -6.07 17.47
CA LEU A 303 1.06 -7.46 17.08
C LEU A 303 1.97 -7.86 15.91
N ILE A 304 2.08 -7.00 14.89
CA ILE A 304 2.93 -7.29 13.72
C ILE A 304 4.42 -7.31 14.12
N ARG A 305 4.83 -6.47 15.06
CA ARG A 305 6.24 -6.34 15.48
C ARG A 305 6.68 -7.38 16.50
N GLU A 306 5.80 -7.73 17.43
CA GLU A 306 6.17 -8.45 18.66
C GLU A 306 5.58 -9.86 18.73
N ALA A 307 4.54 -10.17 17.94
CA ALA A 307 3.94 -11.49 18.01
C ALA A 307 4.87 -12.53 17.36
N GLU A 308 5.27 -13.53 18.13
CA GLU A 308 5.94 -14.70 17.56
C GLU A 308 4.92 -15.55 16.79
N ALA A 309 5.23 -15.79 15.52
CA ALA A 309 4.45 -16.67 14.66
C ALA A 309 4.59 -18.13 15.15
N PRO A 310 3.50 -18.86 15.42
CA PRO A 310 3.61 -20.26 15.71
C PRO A 310 4.09 -21.02 14.46
N ARG A 311 4.93 -22.04 14.67
CA ARG A 311 5.37 -22.90 13.55
C ARG A 311 4.18 -23.50 12.82
N PRO A 312 4.21 -23.68 11.49
CA PRO A 312 3.12 -24.30 10.71
C PRO A 312 2.62 -25.61 11.30
N SER A 313 3.52 -26.53 11.70
CA SER A 313 3.17 -27.82 12.31
C SER A 313 2.46 -27.64 13.66
N THR A 314 2.90 -26.68 14.49
CA THR A 314 2.28 -26.35 15.78
C THR A 314 0.88 -25.73 15.57
N ARG A 315 0.78 -24.82 14.59
CA ARG A 315 -0.50 -24.21 14.24
C ARG A 315 -1.54 -25.25 13.86
N LEU A 316 -1.18 -26.19 12.99
CA LEU A 316 -2.06 -27.27 12.58
C LEU A 316 -2.57 -28.09 13.79
N SER A 317 -1.69 -28.38 14.75
CA SER A 317 -2.04 -29.13 15.96
C SER A 317 -3.02 -28.37 16.86
N SER A 318 -3.02 -27.03 16.81
CA SER A 318 -3.91 -26.18 17.62
C SER A 318 -5.33 -26.00 17.04
N LEU A 319 -5.55 -26.36 15.75
CA LEU A 319 -6.83 -26.16 15.06
C LEU A 319 -7.92 -27.18 15.41
N GLY A 320 -7.61 -28.23 16.16
CA GLY A 320 -8.61 -29.21 16.59
C GLY A 320 -9.37 -29.82 15.40
N GLY A 321 -10.71 -29.74 15.42
CA GLY A 321 -11.57 -30.30 14.35
C GLY A 321 -11.37 -29.63 12.97
N GLU A 322 -10.98 -28.36 12.92
CA GLU A 322 -10.72 -27.65 11.66
C GLU A 322 -9.51 -28.23 10.91
N ALA A 323 -8.55 -28.85 11.63
CA ALA A 323 -7.39 -29.50 11.04
C ALA A 323 -7.78 -30.60 10.03
N THR A 324 -8.90 -31.30 10.24
CA THR A 324 -9.36 -32.35 9.34
C THR A 324 -9.83 -31.79 8.00
N VAL A 325 -10.61 -30.71 8.02
CA VAL A 325 -11.06 -30.02 6.81
C VAL A 325 -9.87 -29.45 6.05
N LEU A 326 -8.95 -28.82 6.77
CA LEU A 326 -7.76 -28.23 6.23
C LEU A 326 -6.83 -29.26 5.57
N ALA A 327 -6.60 -30.39 6.22
CA ALA A 327 -5.82 -31.50 5.65
C ALA A 327 -6.53 -32.12 4.44
N GLY A 328 -7.86 -32.24 4.46
CA GLY A 328 -8.66 -32.64 3.32
C GLY A 328 -8.47 -31.73 2.09
N ASN A 329 -8.45 -30.42 2.28
CA ASN A 329 -8.14 -29.44 1.21
C ASN A 329 -6.70 -29.58 0.66
N ARG A 330 -5.85 -30.33 1.34
CA ARG A 330 -4.46 -30.64 0.91
C ARG A 330 -4.29 -32.11 0.50
N GLY A 331 -5.41 -32.81 0.29
CA GLY A 331 -5.42 -34.20 -0.18
C GLY A 331 -4.76 -35.19 0.78
N THR A 332 -4.78 -34.90 2.10
CA THR A 332 -4.09 -35.73 3.11
C THR A 332 -4.86 -35.74 4.45
N ASP A 333 -4.34 -36.44 5.44
CA ASP A 333 -4.83 -36.43 6.81
C ASP A 333 -3.98 -35.47 7.71
N PRO A 334 -4.51 -35.03 8.89
CA PRO A 334 -3.83 -34.08 9.77
C PRO A 334 -2.46 -34.56 10.27
N ARG A 335 -2.29 -35.85 10.52
CA ARG A 335 -1.01 -36.39 11.02
C ARG A 335 0.07 -36.34 9.96
N ARG A 336 -0.25 -36.76 8.74
CA ARG A 336 0.68 -36.70 7.60
C ARG A 336 1.01 -35.26 7.23
N LEU A 337 0.01 -34.37 7.27
CA LEU A 337 0.26 -32.95 7.01
C LEU A 337 1.21 -32.37 8.08
N ALA A 338 0.98 -32.64 9.37
CA ALA A 338 1.86 -32.18 10.44
C ALA A 338 3.30 -32.70 10.28
N GLN A 339 3.46 -33.96 9.90
CA GLN A 339 4.78 -34.57 9.63
C GLN A 339 5.49 -33.90 8.43
N LEU A 340 4.75 -33.56 7.37
CA LEU A 340 5.28 -32.90 6.19
C LEU A 340 5.71 -31.45 6.50
N LEU A 341 4.97 -30.76 7.37
CA LEU A 341 5.29 -29.39 7.77
C LEU A 341 6.44 -29.33 8.76
N ALA A 342 6.60 -30.34 9.60
CA ALA A 342 7.69 -30.42 10.57
C ALA A 342 9.06 -30.51 9.86
N GLY A 343 9.99 -29.67 10.24
CA GLY A 343 11.31 -29.57 9.64
C GLY A 343 11.53 -28.29 8.85
N ASP A 344 11.98 -28.39 7.60
CA ASP A 344 12.37 -27.23 6.79
C ASP A 344 11.22 -26.22 6.58
N LEU A 345 9.97 -26.69 6.40
CA LEU A 345 8.83 -25.80 6.21
C LEU A 345 8.46 -25.01 7.48
N ASP A 346 8.73 -25.55 8.67
CA ASP A 346 8.59 -24.84 9.94
C ASP A 346 9.62 -23.71 10.12
N TRP A 347 10.71 -23.72 9.36
CA TRP A 347 11.78 -22.72 9.41
C TRP A 347 11.68 -21.67 8.29
N ILE A 348 11.09 -22.04 7.16
CA ILE A 348 11.00 -21.17 5.97
C ILE A 348 9.76 -20.27 6.04
N ALA A 349 8.67 -20.75 6.65
CA ALA A 349 7.35 -20.10 6.65
C ALA A 349 7.06 -19.21 7.88
#